data_263d28e6d46b51d71a70fc721a41dc98
#
_entry.id   263d28e6d46b51d71a70fc721a41dc98
#
_cell.length_a   1.000
_cell.length_b   1.000
_cell.length_c   1.000
_cell.angle_alpha   90.00
_cell.angle_beta   90.00
_cell.angle_gamma   90.00
#
_symmetry.space_group_name_H-M   'P 1'
#
loop_
_entity.id
_entity.type
_entity.pdbx_description
1 polymer ?
#
loop_
_entity_poly.entity_id
_entity_poly.type
_entity_poly.pdbx_seq_one_letter_code
_entity_poly.pdbx_strand_id
1 'polypeptide(L)'
;RQMCIRDRAKEIAYLKEQDEKRKAAAAAANKAKEEAAKPAAPKEDAAESNVDFTHEEEIDFDTFCKVELRVAEVRACENLKESKKLLHLTVFDGERERCILSGIAKWFKPEDLIGKKIGIVCNLAPRPMMKGKYVSEGMIFAADTADGGCSIAFYGDDTPVGSRIH
;
A
#
# COMPACT_ATOMS: atom_id res chain seq x y z
N ARG A 1 -56.27 24.02 -2.02
CA ARG A 1 -56.99 22.93 -2.72
C ARG A 1 -56.85 21.66 -1.88
N GLN A 2 -57.97 21.22 -1.26
CA GLN A 2 -58.02 19.95 -0.55
C GLN A 2 -57.91 18.81 -1.58
N MET A 3 -56.82 18.06 -1.53
CA MET A 3 -56.64 16.85 -2.34
C MET A 3 -57.63 15.76 -1.85
N CYS A 4 -58.34 15.15 -2.78
CA CYS A 4 -59.34 14.14 -2.49
C CYS A 4 -58.68 12.91 -1.84
N ILE A 5 -59.33 12.32 -0.80
CA ILE A 5 -58.80 11.15 -0.06
C ILE A 5 -58.49 9.97 -0.97
N ARG A 6 -59.18 9.84 -2.10
CA ARG A 6 -58.92 8.80 -3.12
C ARG A 6 -57.58 8.96 -3.85
N ASP A 7 -57.13 10.19 -4.07
CA ASP A 7 -55.87 10.45 -4.76
C ASP A 7 -54.70 10.20 -3.83
N ARG A 8 -54.84 10.48 -2.54
CA ARG A 8 -53.84 10.19 -1.50
C ARG A 8 -53.61 8.70 -1.32
N ALA A 9 -54.65 7.87 -1.42
CA ALA A 9 -54.53 6.41 -1.33
C ALA A 9 -53.75 5.81 -2.52
N LYS A 10 -53.95 6.37 -3.73
CA LYS A 10 -53.20 5.95 -4.92
C LYS A 10 -51.75 6.34 -4.88
N GLU A 11 -51.43 7.52 -4.37
CA GLU A 11 -50.07 8.02 -4.19
C GLU A 11 -49.29 7.20 -3.15
N ILE A 12 -49.93 6.83 -2.04
CA ILE A 12 -49.34 5.96 -1.02
C ILE A 12 -49.07 4.55 -1.59
N ALA A 13 -50.00 4.02 -2.39
CA ALA A 13 -49.80 2.72 -3.03
C ALA A 13 -48.64 2.74 -4.03
N TYR A 14 -48.53 3.80 -4.84
CA TYR A 14 -47.44 4.01 -5.77
C TYR A 14 -46.07 4.12 -5.08
N LEU A 15 -45.98 4.89 -4.00
CA LEU A 15 -44.77 5.06 -3.20
C LEU A 15 -44.33 3.75 -2.54
N LYS A 16 -45.25 2.96 -2.03
CA LYS A 16 -44.95 1.62 -1.49
C LYS A 16 -44.41 0.67 -2.54
N GLU A 17 -44.98 0.66 -3.73
CA GLU A 17 -44.49 -0.17 -4.84
C GLU A 17 -43.08 0.25 -5.31
N GLN A 18 -42.80 1.57 -5.29
CA GLN A 18 -41.45 2.06 -5.60
C GLN A 18 -40.42 1.68 -4.53
N ASP A 19 -40.82 1.75 -3.25
CA ASP A 19 -39.92 1.34 -2.13
C ASP A 19 -39.63 -0.17 -2.14
N GLU A 20 -40.62 -1.00 -2.50
CA GLU A 20 -40.39 -2.43 -2.64
C GLU A 20 -39.49 -2.74 -3.83
N LYS A 21 -39.67 -2.06 -4.96
CA LYS A 21 -38.76 -2.18 -6.11
C LYS A 21 -37.32 -1.73 -5.79
N ARG A 22 -37.16 -0.64 -5.02
CA ARG A 22 -35.83 -0.19 -4.55
C ARG A 22 -35.20 -1.17 -3.58
N LYS A 23 -35.95 -1.75 -2.65
CA LYS A 23 -35.47 -2.77 -1.73
C LYS A 23 -35.05 -4.05 -2.45
N ALA A 24 -35.84 -4.48 -3.44
CA ALA A 24 -35.52 -5.64 -4.27
C ALA A 24 -34.25 -5.41 -5.13
N ALA A 25 -34.12 -4.20 -5.71
CA ALA A 25 -32.92 -3.83 -6.47
C ALA A 25 -31.67 -3.71 -5.57
N ALA A 26 -31.82 -3.19 -4.35
CA ALA A 26 -30.72 -3.13 -3.37
C ALA A 26 -30.31 -4.53 -2.87
N ALA A 27 -31.28 -5.44 -2.67
CA ALA A 27 -31.01 -6.83 -2.30
C ALA A 27 -30.31 -7.61 -3.42
N ALA A 28 -30.70 -7.38 -4.68
CA ALA A 28 -30.04 -7.95 -5.85
C ALA A 28 -28.61 -7.42 -6.03
N ALA A 29 -28.39 -6.12 -5.81
CA ALA A 29 -27.07 -5.50 -5.87
C ALA A 29 -26.14 -5.99 -4.73
N ASN A 30 -26.68 -6.21 -3.53
CA ASN A 30 -25.90 -6.78 -2.42
C ASN A 30 -25.57 -8.26 -2.68
N LYS A 31 -26.50 -9.05 -3.24
CA LYS A 31 -26.23 -10.44 -3.59
C LYS A 31 -25.18 -10.57 -4.69
N ALA A 32 -25.20 -9.66 -5.67
CA ALA A 32 -24.16 -9.60 -6.70
C ALA A 32 -22.79 -9.16 -6.15
N LYS A 33 -22.76 -8.30 -5.11
CA LYS A 33 -21.52 -7.94 -4.40
C LYS A 33 -21.00 -9.07 -3.52
N GLU A 34 -21.88 -9.83 -2.90
CA GLU A 34 -21.50 -10.97 -2.06
C GLU A 34 -21.01 -12.16 -2.88
N GLU A 35 -21.55 -12.34 -4.11
CA GLU A 35 -21.10 -13.37 -5.05
C GLU A 35 -19.77 -12.97 -5.75
N ALA A 36 -19.51 -11.66 -5.91
CA ALA A 36 -18.22 -11.14 -6.38
C ALA A 36 -17.14 -11.10 -5.29
N ALA A 37 -17.51 -11.23 -4.01
CA ALA A 37 -16.60 -11.28 -2.87
C ALA A 37 -16.28 -12.71 -2.40
N LYS A 38 -16.67 -13.73 -3.16
CA LYS A 38 -16.14 -15.08 -2.93
C LYS A 38 -14.67 -15.08 -3.32
N PRO A 39 -13.74 -15.32 -2.39
CA PRO A 39 -12.34 -15.45 -2.77
C PRO A 39 -12.26 -16.57 -3.80
N ALA A 40 -11.82 -16.23 -5.01
CA ALA A 40 -11.43 -17.23 -6.00
C ALA A 40 -10.40 -18.11 -5.29
N ALA A 41 -10.69 -19.40 -5.20
CA ALA A 41 -9.70 -20.37 -4.78
C ALA A 41 -8.43 -20.14 -5.62
N PRO A 42 -7.25 -20.15 -5.00
CA PRO A 42 -6.02 -19.96 -5.72
C PRO A 42 -5.96 -21.02 -6.82
N LYS A 43 -5.91 -20.57 -8.07
CA LYS A 43 -5.51 -21.45 -9.16
C LYS A 43 -4.08 -21.84 -8.84
N GLU A 44 -3.89 -23.12 -8.57
CA GLU A 44 -2.59 -23.75 -8.49
C GLU A 44 -1.94 -23.70 -9.89
N ASP A 45 -1.36 -22.56 -10.25
CA ASP A 45 -0.26 -22.52 -11.18
C ASP A 45 0.99 -22.67 -10.34
N ALA A 46 1.40 -23.91 -10.15
CA ALA A 46 2.65 -24.29 -9.52
C ALA A 46 3.84 -23.86 -10.40
N ALA A 47 4.11 -22.57 -10.46
CA ALA A 47 5.45 -22.06 -10.54
C ALA A 47 5.96 -22.03 -9.10
N GLU A 48 7.06 -22.71 -8.81
CA GLU A 48 7.75 -22.68 -7.53
C GLU A 48 8.02 -21.22 -7.17
N SER A 49 7.09 -20.58 -6.47
CA SER A 49 7.26 -19.22 -5.98
C SER A 49 8.15 -19.29 -4.76
N ASN A 50 9.32 -18.63 -4.81
CA ASN A 50 10.20 -18.42 -3.66
C ASN A 50 9.57 -17.50 -2.60
N VAL A 51 8.25 -17.43 -2.53
CA VAL A 51 7.54 -16.61 -1.55
C VAL A 51 7.49 -17.39 -0.24
N ASP A 52 8.06 -16.81 0.81
CA ASP A 52 7.98 -17.32 2.18
C ASP A 52 6.60 -16.98 2.75
N PHE A 53 5.81 -18.01 3.09
CA PHE A 53 4.49 -17.88 3.70
C PHE A 53 4.53 -18.06 5.23
N THR A 54 5.71 -17.93 5.84
CA THR A 54 5.82 -17.93 7.31
C THR A 54 5.13 -16.70 7.88
N HIS A 55 4.20 -16.92 8.79
CA HIS A 55 3.47 -15.85 9.45
C HIS A 55 4.15 -15.48 10.77
N GLU A 56 4.27 -14.18 11.00
CA GLU A 56 4.66 -13.62 12.30
C GLU A 56 3.44 -13.60 13.25
N GLU A 57 3.68 -13.30 14.52
CA GLU A 57 2.62 -13.15 15.53
C GLU A 57 1.67 -12.01 15.15
N GLU A 58 0.38 -12.18 15.44
CA GLU A 58 -0.63 -11.13 15.25
C GLU A 58 -0.32 -9.94 16.15
N ILE A 59 -0.39 -8.74 15.57
CA ILE A 59 -0.26 -7.48 16.30
C ILE A 59 -1.62 -6.78 16.37
N ASP A 60 -1.87 -6.06 17.45
CA ASP A 60 -3.05 -5.24 17.60
C ASP A 60 -2.98 -3.97 16.74
N PHE A 61 -4.13 -3.39 16.45
CA PHE A 61 -4.24 -2.17 15.63
C PHE A 61 -3.47 -1.00 16.21
N ASP A 62 -3.47 -0.86 17.55
CA ASP A 62 -2.76 0.23 18.24
C ASP A 62 -1.23 0.10 18.09
N THR A 63 -0.72 -1.11 18.02
CA THR A 63 0.69 -1.37 17.73
C THR A 63 1.03 -1.04 16.28
N PHE A 64 0.18 -1.42 15.33
CA PHE A 64 0.35 -1.05 13.93
C PHE A 64 0.33 0.48 13.72
N CYS A 65 -0.58 1.18 14.40
CA CYS A 65 -0.69 2.66 14.32
C CYS A 65 0.56 3.40 14.81
N LYS A 66 1.43 2.75 15.60
CA LYS A 66 2.71 3.32 16.02
C LYS A 66 3.74 3.34 14.90
N VAL A 67 3.55 2.54 13.84
CA VAL A 67 4.45 2.56 12.68
C VAL A 67 4.14 3.77 11.82
N GLU A 68 5.14 4.59 11.56
CA GLU A 68 5.00 5.77 10.71
C GLU A 68 5.49 5.47 9.29
N LEU A 69 4.52 5.37 8.37
CA LEU A 69 4.75 5.08 6.98
C LEU A 69 4.51 6.34 6.15
N ARG A 70 5.50 6.75 5.35
CA ARG A 70 5.40 7.95 4.50
C ARG A 70 5.92 7.72 3.09
N VAL A 71 5.43 8.54 2.17
CA VAL A 71 5.97 8.64 0.82
C VAL A 71 7.16 9.57 0.83
N ALA A 72 8.29 9.12 0.32
CA ALA A 72 9.51 9.91 0.22
C ALA A 72 10.02 9.94 -1.22
N GLU A 73 10.70 11.04 -1.58
CA GLU A 73 11.36 11.20 -2.86
C GLU A 73 12.84 10.83 -2.75
N VAL A 74 13.32 10.01 -3.67
CA VAL A 74 14.74 9.67 -3.75
C VAL A 74 15.48 10.82 -4.42
N ARG A 75 16.28 11.58 -3.67
CA ARG A 75 17.07 12.69 -4.18
C ARG A 75 18.44 12.30 -4.69
N ALA A 76 19.05 11.33 -4.03
CA ALA A 76 20.32 10.77 -4.45
C ALA A 76 20.36 9.29 -4.16
N CYS A 77 21.08 8.56 -4.99
CA CYS A 77 21.34 7.14 -4.81
C CYS A 77 22.74 6.81 -5.29
N GLU A 78 23.50 6.06 -4.50
CA GLU A 78 24.88 5.72 -4.79
C GLU A 78 25.18 4.24 -4.49
N ASN A 79 26.06 3.65 -5.28
CA ASN A 79 26.62 2.34 -4.97
C ASN A 79 27.70 2.48 -3.89
N LEU A 80 27.60 1.67 -2.85
CA LEU A 80 28.65 1.62 -1.84
C LEU A 80 29.88 0.87 -2.36
N LYS A 81 31.06 1.50 -2.29
CA LYS A 81 32.34 0.89 -2.70
C LYS A 81 32.68 -0.36 -1.88
N GLU A 82 32.23 -0.39 -0.63
CA GLU A 82 32.50 -1.48 0.32
C GLU A 82 31.49 -2.62 0.25
N SER A 83 30.38 -2.45 -0.46
CA SER A 83 29.36 -3.49 -0.60
C SER A 83 28.67 -3.44 -1.96
N LYS A 84 28.85 -4.50 -2.73
CA LYS A 84 28.16 -4.67 -4.03
C LYS A 84 26.66 -4.96 -3.90
N LYS A 85 26.15 -5.16 -2.67
CA LYS A 85 24.77 -5.52 -2.41
C LYS A 85 23.91 -4.33 -1.94
N LEU A 86 24.56 -3.29 -1.40
CA LEU A 86 23.87 -2.17 -0.76
C LEU A 86 23.89 -0.93 -1.65
N LEU A 87 22.72 -0.29 -1.75
CA LEU A 87 22.59 1.08 -2.22
C LEU A 87 22.46 2.02 -1.03
N HIS A 88 23.11 3.15 -1.13
CA HIS A 88 22.95 4.30 -0.23
C HIS A 88 21.99 5.27 -0.86
N LEU A 89 20.81 5.40 -0.26
CA LEU A 89 19.76 6.30 -0.73
C LEU A 89 19.70 7.52 0.20
N THR A 90 19.65 8.70 -0.38
CA THR A 90 19.24 9.92 0.29
C THR A 90 17.82 10.23 -0.14
N VAL A 91 16.88 10.12 0.79
CA VAL A 91 15.46 10.32 0.54
C VAL A 91 14.94 11.52 1.33
N PHE A 92 14.03 12.29 0.73
CA PHE A 92 13.35 13.41 1.38
C PHE A 92 11.93 12.98 1.75
N ASP A 93 11.60 13.02 3.04
CA ASP A 93 10.33 12.55 3.61
C ASP A 93 9.25 13.64 3.74
N GLY A 94 9.51 14.83 3.18
CA GLY A 94 8.65 16.01 3.31
C GLY A 94 9.09 16.96 4.41
N GLU A 95 9.87 16.52 5.39
CA GLU A 95 10.40 17.32 6.50
C GLU A 95 11.93 17.43 6.43
N ARG A 96 12.61 16.30 6.22
CA ARG A 96 14.07 16.24 6.20
C ARG A 96 14.60 15.20 5.23
N GLU A 97 15.87 15.28 4.94
CA GLU A 97 16.59 14.22 4.23
C GLU A 97 16.98 13.11 5.21
N ARG A 98 16.82 11.87 4.76
CA ARG A 98 17.22 10.66 5.51
C ARG A 98 18.16 9.82 4.67
N CYS A 99 19.11 9.23 5.36
CA CYS A 99 19.97 8.21 4.78
C CYS A 99 19.34 6.83 4.98
N ILE A 100 19.15 6.08 3.91
CA ILE A 100 18.65 4.70 3.98
C ILE A 100 19.58 3.79 3.20
N LEU A 101 20.01 2.70 3.83
CA LEU A 101 20.78 1.65 3.17
C LEU A 101 19.87 0.46 2.88
N SER A 102 19.84 0.04 1.62
CA SER A 102 19.01 -1.09 1.19
C SER A 102 19.78 -2.09 0.35
N GLY A 103 19.45 -3.37 0.52
CA GLY A 103 20.11 -4.51 -0.14
C GLY A 103 19.70 -4.75 -1.60
N ILE A 104 19.25 -3.73 -2.31
CA ILE A 104 18.62 -3.81 -3.64
C ILE A 104 19.58 -3.57 -4.82
N ALA A 105 20.87 -3.36 -4.56
CA ALA A 105 21.87 -3.04 -5.59
C ALA A 105 22.03 -4.11 -6.70
N LYS A 106 21.52 -5.33 -6.44
CA LYS A 106 21.54 -6.41 -7.44
C LYS A 106 20.49 -6.18 -8.55
N TRP A 107 19.37 -5.54 -8.21
CA TRP A 107 18.19 -5.44 -9.08
C TRP A 107 17.94 -4.02 -9.59
N PHE A 108 18.40 -3.01 -8.86
CA PHE A 108 18.19 -1.60 -9.22
C PHE A 108 19.52 -0.86 -9.37
N LYS A 109 19.58 -0.03 -10.40
CA LYS A 109 20.67 0.93 -10.54
C LYS A 109 20.32 2.23 -9.84
N PRO A 110 21.31 2.99 -9.35
CA PRO A 110 21.08 4.30 -8.74
C PRO A 110 20.24 5.24 -9.61
N GLU A 111 20.48 5.24 -10.93
CA GLU A 111 19.84 6.08 -11.93
C GLU A 111 18.32 5.81 -12.04
N ASP A 112 17.90 4.56 -11.80
CA ASP A 112 16.50 4.14 -11.92
C ASP A 112 15.65 4.62 -10.73
N LEU A 113 16.29 4.96 -9.62
CA LEU A 113 15.64 5.33 -8.36
C LEU A 113 15.58 6.84 -8.13
N ILE A 114 16.55 7.61 -8.66
CA ILE A 114 16.60 9.06 -8.47
C ILE A 114 15.36 9.73 -9.06
N GLY A 115 14.73 10.60 -8.27
CA GLY A 115 13.49 11.30 -8.63
C GLY A 115 12.23 10.46 -8.47
N LYS A 116 12.32 9.19 -8.08
CA LYS A 116 11.14 8.34 -7.81
C LYS A 116 10.63 8.53 -6.40
N LYS A 117 9.30 8.38 -6.26
CA LYS A 117 8.61 8.40 -4.97
C LYS A 117 8.42 6.98 -4.49
N ILE A 118 8.89 6.69 -3.28
CA ILE A 118 8.87 5.37 -2.67
C ILE A 118 8.25 5.41 -1.28
N GLY A 119 7.72 4.27 -0.81
CA GLY A 119 7.25 4.13 0.56
C GLY A 119 8.39 3.82 1.51
N ILE A 120 8.41 4.51 2.65
CA ILE A 120 9.41 4.31 3.69
C ILE A 120 8.78 4.22 5.08
N VAL A 121 9.46 3.51 5.98
CA VAL A 121 9.20 3.55 7.42
C VAL A 121 10.10 4.64 8.03
N CYS A 122 9.47 5.65 8.67
CA CYS A 122 10.17 6.84 9.16
C CYS A 122 10.60 6.78 10.61
N ASN A 123 9.89 6.03 11.45
CA ASN A 123 10.11 6.02 12.90
C ASN A 123 10.88 4.80 13.40
N LEU A 124 11.70 4.20 12.55
CA LEU A 124 12.66 3.19 12.97
C LEU A 124 13.85 3.86 13.68
N ALA A 125 14.33 3.19 14.73
CA ALA A 125 15.57 3.59 15.39
C ALA A 125 16.74 3.56 14.39
N PRO A 126 17.61 4.58 14.37
CA PRO A 126 18.76 4.62 13.50
C PRO A 126 19.64 3.38 13.68
N ARG A 127 19.91 2.68 12.58
CA ARG A 127 20.70 1.44 12.60
C ARG A 127 22.08 1.69 12.02
N PRO A 128 23.15 1.57 12.84
CA PRO A 128 24.51 1.64 12.30
C PRO A 128 24.82 0.42 11.41
N MET A 129 25.33 0.67 10.23
CA MET A 129 25.71 -0.35 9.23
C MET A 129 27.18 -0.19 8.84
N MET A 130 27.76 -1.20 8.21
CA MET A 130 29.16 -1.19 7.76
C MET A 130 30.17 -0.80 8.86
N LYS A 131 30.04 -1.45 10.02
CA LYS A 131 30.86 -1.19 11.23
C LYS A 131 30.74 0.24 11.75
N GLY A 132 29.53 0.83 11.62
CA GLY A 132 29.21 2.18 12.11
C GLY A 132 29.60 3.31 11.14
N LYS A 133 30.09 2.99 9.93
CA LYS A 133 30.44 4.02 8.93
C LYS A 133 29.23 4.74 8.37
N TYR A 134 28.09 4.04 8.26
CA TYR A 134 26.84 4.58 7.79
C TYR A 134 25.73 4.29 8.80
N VAL A 135 24.74 5.17 8.85
CA VAL A 135 23.57 5.00 9.71
C VAL A 135 22.33 5.01 8.83
N SER A 136 21.54 3.93 8.85
CA SER A 136 20.26 3.88 8.16
C SER A 136 19.17 4.40 9.09
N GLU A 137 18.43 5.43 8.66
CA GLU A 137 17.40 6.14 9.44
C GLU A 137 15.97 5.76 9.00
N GLY A 138 15.80 4.60 8.39
CA GLY A 138 14.53 4.11 7.92
C GLY A 138 14.67 2.84 7.10
N MET A 139 13.55 2.38 6.54
CA MET A 139 13.48 1.21 5.67
C MET A 139 12.55 1.50 4.49
N ILE A 140 12.90 1.01 3.31
CA ILE A 140 12.04 1.10 2.13
C ILE A 140 11.10 -0.11 2.04
N PHE A 141 9.94 0.06 1.41
CA PHE A 141 9.06 -1.05 1.08
C PHE A 141 9.51 -1.71 -0.21
N ALA A 142 9.91 -2.94 -0.06
CA ALA A 142 10.29 -3.81 -1.17
C ALA A 142 9.71 -5.21 -0.95
N ALA A 143 9.27 -5.84 -2.02
CA ALA A 143 8.75 -7.20 -2.02
C ALA A 143 9.62 -8.10 -2.88
N ASP A 144 9.76 -9.35 -2.46
CA ASP A 144 10.42 -10.36 -3.27
C ASP A 144 9.51 -10.76 -4.44
N THR A 145 10.09 -10.96 -5.62
CA THR A 145 9.39 -11.45 -6.80
C THR A 145 9.58 -12.95 -6.97
N ALA A 146 8.65 -13.62 -7.66
CA ALA A 146 8.67 -15.07 -7.83
C ALA A 146 9.95 -15.63 -8.48
N ASP A 147 10.64 -14.81 -9.25
CA ASP A 147 11.93 -15.12 -9.91
C ASP A 147 13.16 -14.84 -9.02
N GLY A 148 12.94 -14.57 -7.73
CA GLY A 148 14.01 -14.22 -6.77
C GLY A 148 14.57 -12.81 -7.00
N GLY A 149 13.78 -11.94 -7.63
CA GLY A 149 14.03 -10.52 -7.80
C GLY A 149 13.52 -9.70 -6.62
N CYS A 150 13.45 -8.39 -6.84
CA CYS A 150 12.93 -7.43 -5.86
C CYS A 150 12.12 -6.37 -6.58
N SER A 151 10.97 -6.01 -6.01
CA SER A 151 10.09 -4.93 -6.48
C SER A 151 9.92 -3.90 -5.37
N ILE A 152 10.06 -2.62 -5.72
CA ILE A 152 9.87 -1.50 -4.79
C ILE A 152 8.47 -0.94 -4.97
N ALA A 153 7.82 -0.54 -3.87
CA ALA A 153 6.55 0.17 -3.91
C ALA A 153 6.78 1.62 -4.38
N PHE A 154 6.50 1.88 -5.65
CA PHE A 154 6.55 3.22 -6.24
C PHE A 154 5.20 3.92 -6.16
N TYR A 155 5.22 5.22 -5.92
CA TYR A 155 4.04 6.08 -5.90
C TYR A 155 4.04 7.00 -7.13
N GLY A 156 2.84 7.37 -7.59
CA GLY A 156 2.67 8.27 -8.73
C GLY A 156 3.15 9.69 -8.45
N ASP A 157 3.40 10.45 -9.52
CA ASP A 157 3.90 11.83 -9.44
C ASP A 157 2.87 12.80 -8.81
N ASP A 158 1.60 12.42 -8.80
CA ASP A 158 0.49 13.14 -8.18
C ASP A 158 0.45 12.99 -6.65
N THR A 159 1.17 12.01 -6.09
CA THR A 159 1.22 11.80 -4.64
C THR A 159 2.20 12.77 -4.00
N PRO A 160 1.77 13.64 -3.05
CA PRO A 160 2.67 14.55 -2.38
C PRO A 160 3.73 13.82 -1.55
N VAL A 161 4.97 14.32 -1.56
CA VAL A 161 6.04 13.84 -0.67
C VAL A 161 5.66 14.14 0.77
N GLY A 162 5.91 13.19 1.68
CA GLY A 162 5.51 13.28 3.08
C GLY A 162 4.11 12.75 3.37
N SER A 163 3.32 12.37 2.34
CA SER A 163 2.00 11.76 2.53
C SER A 163 2.10 10.51 3.39
N ARG A 164 1.20 10.39 4.37
CA ARG A 164 1.11 9.20 5.22
C ARG A 164 0.51 8.04 4.42
N ILE A 165 1.10 6.88 4.57
CA ILE A 165 0.60 5.61 4.06
C ILE A 165 -0.19 4.94 5.19
N HIS A 166 -1.40 4.47 4.90
CA HIS A 166 -2.32 3.84 5.87
C HIS A 166 -3.24 2.83 5.18
#